data_27b4e51371fe3af26c056c1b74ee020a
#
_entry.id   27b4e51371fe3af26c056c1b74ee020a
#
_cell.length_a   1.000
_cell.length_b   1.000
_cell.length_c   1.000
_cell.angle_alpha   90.00
_cell.angle_beta   90.00
_cell.angle_gamma   90.00
#
_symmetry.space_group_name_H-M   'P 1'
#
loop_
_entity.id
_entity.type
_entity.pdbx_description
1 polymer ?
#
loop_
_entity_poly.entity_id
_entity_poly.type
_entity_poly.pdbx_seq_one_letter_code
_entity_poly.pdbx_strand_id
1 'polypeptide(L)'
;QAKQYLDANEAALQKYRELCRGMDCDFEEKTAYVYSLNDRRKIERELDALEKLGVPGEFTDRLPLPFPVAGAVRYPNQAQFHPLKWIAAISKSLHICEHTPVRELVGTTAITDYGKVTANKIIVATHFPFLNKHGSFFAKLYQHRSYVIALENAPNVDGMYVDEAQTGMSFRNYKNLLLVGGGDHRTGKQGGAWQELRDFAQRHYPKAAETSHWATQDCMSLDGVPYIGPYSASTSDLYVATGF
;
A
#
# COMPACT_ATOMS: atom_id res chain seq x y z
N GLN A 1 -11.17 -17.82 5.27
CA GLN A 1 -10.22 -16.98 4.51
C GLN A 1 -10.26 -15.53 4.98
N ALA A 2 -11.42 -14.81 4.95
CA ALA A 2 -11.52 -13.41 5.36
C ALA A 2 -10.98 -13.18 6.79
N LYS A 3 -11.38 -14.02 7.77
CA LYS A 3 -10.86 -13.91 9.13
C LYS A 3 -9.35 -14.13 9.23
N GLN A 4 -8.80 -15.08 8.49
CA GLN A 4 -7.34 -15.32 8.48
C GLN A 4 -6.57 -14.13 7.91
N TYR A 5 -7.12 -13.51 6.85
CA TYR A 5 -6.54 -12.30 6.26
C TYR A 5 -6.57 -11.13 7.24
N LEU A 6 -7.71 -10.94 7.91
CA LEU A 6 -7.87 -9.94 8.96
C LEU A 6 -6.87 -10.16 10.10
N ASP A 7 -6.84 -11.38 10.69
CA ASP A 7 -5.96 -11.70 11.81
C ASP A 7 -4.48 -11.46 11.46
N ALA A 8 -4.09 -11.76 10.21
CA ALA A 8 -2.73 -11.49 9.72
C ALA A 8 -2.43 -9.98 9.61
N ASN A 9 -3.39 -9.18 9.14
CA ASN A 9 -3.22 -7.72 9.06
C ASN A 9 -3.17 -7.06 10.44
N GLU A 10 -4.02 -7.49 11.39
CA GLU A 10 -3.99 -7.01 12.77
C GLU A 10 -2.66 -7.37 13.45
N ALA A 11 -2.17 -8.59 13.26
CA ALA A 11 -0.86 -9.01 13.77
C ALA A 11 0.28 -8.18 13.14
N ALA A 12 0.19 -7.86 11.85
CA ALA A 12 1.15 -7.01 11.16
C ALA A 12 1.13 -5.57 11.70
N LEU A 13 -0.05 -4.99 11.89
CA LEU A 13 -0.19 -3.65 12.48
C LEU A 13 0.40 -3.58 13.90
N GLN A 14 0.12 -4.59 14.72
CA GLN A 14 0.73 -4.69 16.05
C GLN A 14 2.25 -4.80 15.96
N LYS A 15 2.76 -5.56 14.99
CA LYS A 15 4.20 -5.68 14.76
C LYS A 15 4.85 -4.37 14.32
N TYR A 16 4.18 -3.56 13.50
CA TYR A 16 4.64 -2.22 13.17
C TYR A 16 4.68 -1.31 14.39
N ARG A 17 3.67 -1.34 15.27
CA ARG A 17 3.69 -0.59 16.54
C ARG A 17 4.91 -0.94 17.41
N GLU A 18 5.25 -2.22 17.50
CA GLU A 18 6.43 -2.69 18.24
C GLU A 18 7.73 -2.22 17.58
N LEU A 19 7.87 -2.43 16.27
CA LEU A 19 9.09 -2.10 15.52
C LEU A 19 9.34 -0.59 15.46
N CYS A 20 8.29 0.22 15.34
CA CYS A 20 8.39 1.67 15.30
C CYS A 20 8.66 2.30 16.67
N ARG A 21 8.52 1.54 17.76
CA ARG A 21 8.76 2.05 19.11
C ARG A 21 10.22 2.49 19.27
N GLY A 22 10.42 3.79 19.51
CA GLY A 22 11.75 4.38 19.63
C GLY A 22 12.47 4.66 18.31
N MET A 23 11.81 4.45 17.17
CA MET A 23 12.33 4.86 15.86
C MET A 23 11.80 6.24 15.46
N ASP A 24 12.66 7.09 14.91
CA ASP A 24 12.23 8.33 14.24
C ASP A 24 11.72 7.97 12.82
N CYS A 25 10.48 7.49 12.75
CA CYS A 25 9.81 7.15 11.49
C CYS A 25 8.44 7.81 11.35
N ASP A 26 8.16 8.84 12.15
CA ASP A 26 6.88 9.57 12.15
C ASP A 26 5.68 8.62 12.26
N PHE A 27 5.80 7.57 13.10
CA PHE A 27 4.68 6.66 13.35
C PHE A 27 3.61 7.38 14.15
N GLU A 28 2.39 7.35 13.65
CA GLU A 28 1.24 8.05 14.22
C GLU A 28 0.00 7.17 14.12
N GLU A 29 -0.70 6.96 15.23
CA GLU A 29 -2.01 6.32 15.19
C GLU A 29 -3.05 7.26 14.59
N LYS A 30 -3.81 6.77 13.64
CA LYS A 30 -4.83 7.51 12.90
C LYS A 30 -6.04 6.62 12.63
N THR A 31 -7.21 7.24 12.59
CA THR A 31 -8.40 6.60 12.06
C THR A 31 -8.34 6.52 10.55
N ALA A 32 -8.67 5.36 9.98
CA ALA A 32 -8.83 5.18 8.54
C ALA A 32 -10.31 5.14 8.15
N TYR A 33 -10.59 5.59 6.94
CA TYR A 33 -11.93 5.61 6.35
C TYR A 33 -11.90 5.04 4.95
N VAL A 34 -12.77 4.09 4.68
CA VAL A 34 -13.09 3.65 3.31
C VAL A 34 -14.43 4.27 2.95
N TYR A 35 -14.44 5.19 2.00
CA TYR A 35 -15.65 5.91 1.61
C TYR A 35 -16.14 5.52 0.22
N SER A 36 -17.40 5.75 -0.05
CA SER A 36 -18.01 5.67 -1.39
C SER A 36 -18.71 6.96 -1.74
N LEU A 37 -18.49 7.45 -2.93
CA LEU A 37 -19.17 8.63 -3.44
C LEU A 37 -20.65 8.37 -3.76
N ASN A 38 -20.99 7.16 -4.22
CA ASN A 38 -22.29 6.89 -4.85
C ASN A 38 -22.99 5.60 -4.36
N ASP A 39 -22.30 4.70 -3.67
CA ASP A 39 -22.86 3.40 -3.27
C ASP A 39 -22.87 3.19 -1.75
N ARG A 40 -23.89 3.74 -1.10
CA ARG A 40 -24.15 3.52 0.33
C ARG A 40 -24.32 2.04 0.68
N ARG A 41 -24.96 1.25 -0.19
CA ARG A 41 -25.23 -0.17 0.09
C ARG A 41 -23.94 -0.98 0.15
N LYS A 42 -22.91 -0.57 -0.59
CA LYS A 42 -21.59 -1.23 -0.53
C LYS A 42 -20.95 -1.03 0.84
N ILE A 43 -21.06 0.18 1.38
CA ILE A 43 -20.57 0.52 2.72
C ILE A 43 -21.36 -0.26 3.80
N GLU A 44 -22.67 -0.33 3.68
CA GLU A 44 -23.51 -1.09 4.63
C GLU A 44 -23.18 -2.60 4.60
N ARG A 45 -22.96 -3.19 3.43
CA ARG A 45 -22.52 -4.60 3.31
C ARG A 45 -21.15 -4.86 3.93
N GLU A 46 -20.24 -3.92 3.83
CA GLU A 46 -18.92 -4.01 4.47
C GLU A 46 -19.08 -4.01 6.00
N LEU A 47 -19.91 -3.12 6.55
CA LEU A 47 -20.21 -3.10 7.98
C LEU A 47 -20.83 -4.42 8.47
N ASP A 48 -21.78 -4.98 7.72
CA ASP A 48 -22.37 -6.29 8.04
C ASP A 48 -21.31 -7.42 8.05
N ALA A 49 -20.30 -7.33 7.17
CA ALA A 49 -19.20 -8.28 7.13
C ALA A 49 -18.25 -8.11 8.32
N LEU A 50 -17.95 -6.88 8.70
CA LEU A 50 -17.12 -6.57 9.86
C LEU A 50 -17.78 -7.02 11.16
N GLU A 51 -19.09 -6.80 11.34
CA GLU A 51 -19.85 -7.27 12.49
C GLU A 51 -19.76 -8.80 12.63
N LYS A 52 -19.95 -9.54 11.53
CA LYS A 52 -19.82 -11.01 11.52
C LYS A 52 -18.41 -11.50 11.86
N LEU A 53 -17.39 -10.70 11.58
CA LEU A 53 -15.99 -11.00 11.92
C LEU A 53 -15.58 -10.53 13.31
N GLY A 54 -16.45 -9.77 13.99
CA GLY A 54 -16.15 -9.17 15.30
C GLY A 54 -15.15 -8.02 15.24
N VAL A 55 -15.10 -7.30 14.12
CA VAL A 55 -14.19 -6.18 13.89
C VAL A 55 -14.92 -4.87 14.13
N PRO A 56 -14.33 -3.92 14.87
CA PRO A 56 -14.93 -2.60 15.05
C PRO A 56 -14.93 -1.82 13.73
N GLY A 57 -16.10 -1.42 13.29
CA GLY A 57 -16.33 -0.52 12.16
C GLY A 57 -17.57 0.31 12.44
N GLU A 58 -17.54 1.58 12.07
CA GLU A 58 -18.63 2.51 12.30
C GLU A 58 -19.04 3.18 10.98
N PHE A 59 -20.36 3.31 10.76
CA PHE A 59 -20.87 4.08 9.64
C PHE A 59 -20.72 5.58 9.89
N THR A 60 -20.31 6.33 8.87
CA THR A 60 -20.44 7.79 8.83
C THR A 60 -20.68 8.26 7.40
N ASP A 61 -21.44 9.33 7.23
CA ASP A 61 -21.61 10.06 5.97
C ASP A 61 -21.04 11.47 6.06
N ARG A 62 -20.33 11.79 7.17
CA ARG A 62 -19.72 13.10 7.41
C ARG A 62 -18.21 12.94 7.50
N LEU A 63 -17.52 13.39 6.48
CA LEU A 63 -16.06 13.41 6.40
C LEU A 63 -15.57 14.85 6.21
N PRO A 64 -14.38 15.21 6.73
CA PRO A 64 -13.77 16.52 6.51
C PRO A 64 -13.14 16.63 5.11
N LEU A 65 -13.82 16.06 4.11
CA LEU A 65 -13.45 16.13 2.70
C LEU A 65 -14.29 17.21 1.99
N PRO A 66 -13.81 17.80 0.89
CA PRO A 66 -14.45 18.93 0.24
C PRO A 66 -15.64 18.54 -0.66
N PHE A 67 -16.13 17.32 -0.53
CA PHE A 67 -17.25 16.78 -1.29
C PHE A 67 -18.10 15.86 -0.40
N PRO A 68 -19.39 15.69 -0.71
CA PRO A 68 -20.24 14.74 -0.01
C PRO A 68 -19.91 13.31 -0.40
N VAL A 69 -20.15 12.38 0.53
CA VAL A 69 -20.02 10.93 0.32
C VAL A 69 -21.37 10.26 0.55
N ALA A 70 -21.63 9.15 -0.12
CA ALA A 70 -22.81 8.32 0.14
C ALA A 70 -22.71 7.58 1.48
N GLY A 71 -21.49 7.34 1.96
CA GLY A 71 -21.16 6.74 3.23
C GLY A 71 -19.69 6.37 3.30
N ALA A 72 -19.24 6.05 4.51
CA ALA A 72 -17.91 5.53 4.78
C ALA A 72 -17.94 4.54 5.95
N VAL A 73 -17.01 3.60 5.93
CA VAL A 73 -16.65 2.80 7.11
C VAL A 73 -15.49 3.48 7.81
N ARG A 74 -15.65 3.74 9.10
CA ARG A 74 -14.62 4.24 9.98
C ARG A 74 -13.93 3.07 10.67
N TYR A 75 -12.61 2.96 10.50
CA TYR A 75 -11.75 1.97 11.15
C TYR A 75 -10.89 2.67 12.20
N PRO A 76 -11.17 2.49 13.49
CA PRO A 76 -10.34 3.05 14.55
C PRO A 76 -9.00 2.30 14.66
N ASN A 77 -8.06 2.88 15.41
CA ASN A 77 -6.79 2.24 15.77
C ASN A 77 -5.91 1.81 14.59
N GLN A 78 -6.02 2.50 13.46
CA GLN A 78 -5.10 2.34 12.34
C GLN A 78 -3.84 3.21 12.55
N ALA A 79 -2.88 3.18 11.64
CA ALA A 79 -1.67 3.96 11.78
C ALA A 79 -1.12 4.39 10.42
N GLN A 80 -0.32 5.45 10.45
CA GLN A 80 0.52 5.88 9.35
C GLN A 80 1.96 6.07 9.83
N PHE A 81 2.92 6.01 8.92
CA PHE A 81 4.33 6.25 9.20
C PHE A 81 5.07 6.69 7.93
N HIS A 82 6.29 7.12 8.07
CA HIS A 82 7.16 7.50 6.95
C HIS A 82 8.00 6.29 6.51
N PRO A 83 7.66 5.60 5.40
CA PRO A 83 8.29 4.34 5.04
C PRO A 83 9.79 4.45 4.77
N LEU A 84 10.27 5.54 4.16
CA LEU A 84 11.71 5.72 3.91
C LEU A 84 12.52 5.92 5.20
N LYS A 85 12.00 6.66 6.17
CA LYS A 85 12.62 6.77 7.48
C LYS A 85 12.67 5.43 8.20
N TRP A 86 11.57 4.66 8.13
CA TRP A 86 11.49 3.34 8.72
C TRP A 86 12.51 2.38 8.09
N ILE A 87 12.56 2.31 6.74
CA ILE A 87 13.54 1.51 6.01
C ILE A 87 14.97 1.93 6.38
N ALA A 88 15.27 3.23 6.40
CA ALA A 88 16.58 3.73 6.79
C ALA A 88 16.96 3.34 8.22
N ALA A 89 16.00 3.25 9.13
CA ALA A 89 16.26 2.83 10.51
C ALA A 89 16.53 1.33 10.61
N ILE A 90 15.71 0.48 10.01
CA ILE A 90 15.86 -0.98 10.11
C ILE A 90 17.04 -1.52 9.30
N SER A 91 17.43 -0.83 8.22
CA SER A 91 18.52 -1.29 7.34
C SER A 91 19.92 -1.13 7.96
N LYS A 92 20.06 -0.32 9.01
CA LYS A 92 21.38 -0.07 9.66
C LYS A 92 22.11 -1.32 10.15
N SER A 93 21.37 -2.35 10.52
CA SER A 93 21.91 -3.63 11.02
C SER A 93 21.97 -4.72 9.96
N LEU A 94 21.54 -4.44 8.73
CA LEU A 94 21.49 -5.42 7.64
C LEU A 94 22.73 -5.30 6.75
N HIS A 95 23.21 -6.47 6.27
CA HIS A 95 24.21 -6.50 5.21
C HIS A 95 23.52 -6.32 3.87
N ILE A 96 23.63 -5.12 3.27
CA ILE A 96 22.98 -4.76 2.01
C ILE A 96 24.04 -4.61 0.93
N CYS A 97 23.87 -5.31 -0.18
CA CYS A 97 24.69 -5.19 -1.38
C CYS A 97 23.94 -4.40 -2.44
N GLU A 98 24.18 -3.10 -2.51
CA GLU A 98 23.62 -2.24 -3.55
C GLU A 98 24.30 -2.48 -4.89
N HIS A 99 23.67 -2.03 -5.99
CA HIS A 99 24.17 -2.19 -7.36
C HIS A 99 24.54 -3.62 -7.74
N THR A 100 23.95 -4.61 -7.07
CA THR A 100 24.27 -6.04 -7.21
C THR A 100 23.02 -6.80 -7.69
N PRO A 101 22.65 -6.66 -8.98
CA PRO A 101 21.46 -7.33 -9.52
C PRO A 101 21.67 -8.84 -9.55
N VAL A 102 20.70 -9.57 -9.01
CA VAL A 102 20.63 -11.03 -9.14
C VAL A 102 20.08 -11.34 -10.53
N ARG A 103 20.87 -12.08 -11.32
CA ARG A 103 20.54 -12.46 -12.70
C ARG A 103 19.83 -13.80 -12.78
N GLU A 104 20.21 -14.74 -11.90
CA GLU A 104 19.69 -16.09 -11.92
C GLU A 104 19.70 -16.68 -10.51
N LEU A 105 18.80 -17.62 -10.28
CA LEU A 105 18.84 -18.51 -9.09
C LEU A 105 19.02 -19.95 -9.54
N VAL A 106 20.00 -20.62 -8.95
CA VAL A 106 20.26 -22.07 -9.11
C VAL A 106 20.18 -22.71 -7.74
N GLY A 107 19.08 -23.41 -7.45
CA GLY A 107 18.78 -23.87 -6.11
C GLY A 107 18.73 -22.70 -5.12
N THR A 108 19.56 -22.74 -4.09
CA THR A 108 19.72 -21.69 -3.09
C THR A 108 20.96 -20.80 -3.35
N THR A 109 21.40 -20.70 -4.60
CA THR A 109 22.52 -19.86 -5.00
C THR A 109 22.04 -18.74 -5.92
N ALA A 110 22.21 -17.50 -5.49
CA ALA A 110 21.99 -16.31 -6.30
C ALA A 110 23.24 -15.99 -7.13
N ILE A 111 23.07 -15.82 -8.45
CA ILE A 111 24.12 -15.46 -9.39
C ILE A 111 24.00 -13.99 -9.71
N THR A 112 25.08 -13.24 -9.51
CA THR A 112 25.17 -11.80 -9.75
C THR A 112 26.28 -11.51 -10.76
N ASP A 113 26.36 -10.27 -11.24
CA ASP A 113 27.45 -9.81 -12.12
C ASP A 113 28.84 -9.85 -11.42
N TYR A 114 28.87 -9.92 -10.08
CA TYR A 114 30.08 -9.85 -9.29
C TYR A 114 30.48 -11.17 -8.60
N GLY A 115 29.61 -12.17 -8.66
CA GLY A 115 29.88 -13.47 -8.01
C GLY A 115 28.60 -14.20 -7.63
N LYS A 116 28.75 -15.18 -6.76
CA LYS A 116 27.68 -16.07 -6.32
C LYS A 116 27.49 -15.96 -4.81
N VAL A 117 26.24 -15.94 -4.37
CA VAL A 117 25.86 -15.95 -2.96
C VAL A 117 25.00 -17.18 -2.70
N THR A 118 25.46 -18.06 -1.84
CA THR A 118 24.71 -19.26 -1.43
C THR A 118 24.17 -19.07 -0.01
N ALA A 119 22.91 -19.40 0.19
CA ALA A 119 22.21 -19.27 1.48
C ALA A 119 21.40 -20.54 1.77
N ASN A 120 21.00 -20.74 3.04
CA ASN A 120 20.08 -21.81 3.41
C ASN A 120 18.67 -21.58 2.88
N LYS A 121 18.26 -20.31 2.76
CA LYS A 121 16.95 -19.90 2.24
C LYS A 121 17.08 -18.61 1.43
N ILE A 122 16.28 -18.49 0.40
CA ILE A 122 16.18 -17.27 -0.42
C ILE A 122 14.75 -16.77 -0.39
N ILE A 123 14.58 -15.47 -0.23
CA ILE A 123 13.29 -14.77 -0.33
C ILE A 123 13.34 -13.83 -1.53
N VAL A 124 12.50 -14.07 -2.52
CA VAL A 124 12.34 -13.19 -3.69
C VAL A 124 11.30 -12.12 -3.32
N ALA A 125 11.79 -10.93 -2.95
CA ALA A 125 10.97 -9.78 -2.57
C ALA A 125 11.22 -8.59 -3.52
N THR A 126 11.28 -8.87 -4.82
CA THR A 126 11.65 -7.93 -5.87
C THR A 126 10.45 -7.17 -6.45
N HIS A 127 9.38 -7.03 -5.68
CA HIS A 127 8.11 -6.43 -6.07
C HIS A 127 7.41 -7.26 -7.16
N PHE A 128 7.93 -7.29 -8.38
CA PHE A 128 7.53 -8.26 -9.40
C PHE A 128 8.60 -9.37 -9.48
N PRO A 129 8.24 -10.65 -9.29
CA PRO A 129 9.22 -11.73 -9.34
C PRO A 129 9.85 -11.86 -10.74
N PHE A 130 11.16 -11.80 -10.83
CA PHE A 130 11.90 -11.95 -12.10
C PHE A 130 12.02 -13.42 -12.54
N LEU A 131 11.71 -14.35 -11.65
CA LEU A 131 11.71 -15.80 -11.94
C LEU A 131 10.33 -16.22 -12.43
N ASN A 132 10.27 -16.76 -13.65
CA ASN A 132 9.02 -17.25 -14.23
C ASN A 132 8.94 -18.76 -14.40
N LYS A 133 9.99 -19.49 -14.00
CA LYS A 133 10.15 -20.93 -14.23
C LYS A 133 9.10 -21.77 -13.48
N HIS A 134 8.68 -21.31 -12.29
CA HIS A 134 7.69 -21.96 -11.46
C HIS A 134 6.75 -20.88 -10.90
N GLY A 135 5.52 -21.24 -10.56
CA GLY A 135 4.55 -20.31 -9.95
C GLY A 135 3.78 -19.42 -10.93
N SER A 136 4.28 -19.19 -12.15
CA SER A 136 3.62 -18.41 -13.23
C SER A 136 3.11 -17.04 -12.76
N PHE A 137 3.91 -16.30 -11.98
CA PHE A 137 3.50 -15.03 -11.38
C PHE A 137 3.13 -13.98 -12.44
N PHE A 138 3.76 -13.98 -13.63
CA PHE A 138 3.38 -13.11 -14.74
C PHE A 138 1.91 -13.23 -15.18
N ALA A 139 1.30 -14.39 -14.93
CA ALA A 139 -0.11 -14.64 -15.25
C ALA A 139 -1.07 -14.32 -14.09
N LYS A 140 -0.53 -14.06 -12.89
CA LYS A 140 -1.29 -13.84 -11.65
C LYS A 140 -1.18 -12.42 -11.14
N LEU A 141 -0.26 -11.62 -11.70
CA LEU A 141 0.06 -10.28 -11.28
C LEU A 141 -0.08 -9.31 -12.44
N TYR A 142 -0.46 -8.10 -12.14
CA TYR A 142 -0.41 -6.99 -13.08
C TYR A 142 0.10 -5.74 -12.39
N GLN A 143 0.63 -4.81 -13.16
CA GLN A 143 1.15 -3.57 -12.61
C GLN A 143 0.13 -2.44 -12.76
N HIS A 144 -0.04 -1.69 -11.70
CA HIS A 144 -0.92 -0.55 -11.60
C HIS A 144 -0.13 0.68 -11.19
N ARG A 145 -0.39 1.79 -11.80
CA ARG A 145 0.34 3.03 -11.52
C ARG A 145 -0.55 3.98 -10.74
N SER A 146 -0.02 4.46 -9.62
CA SER A 146 -0.69 5.39 -8.73
C SER A 146 0.11 6.69 -8.63
N TYR A 147 -0.57 7.80 -8.45
CA TYR A 147 0.02 9.13 -8.42
C TYR A 147 -0.33 9.84 -7.12
N VAL A 148 0.57 10.68 -6.64
CA VAL A 148 0.36 11.50 -5.45
C VAL A 148 0.88 12.90 -5.70
N ILE A 149 0.16 13.90 -5.17
CA ILE A 149 0.63 15.27 -5.00
C ILE A 149 0.63 15.63 -3.51
N ALA A 150 1.58 16.45 -3.10
CA ALA A 150 1.64 17.00 -1.76
C ALA A 150 1.33 18.50 -1.80
N LEU A 151 0.36 18.92 -1.02
CA LEU A 151 -0.18 20.27 -0.99
C LEU A 151 0.12 20.95 0.34
N GLU A 152 0.78 22.09 0.31
CA GLU A 152 0.83 23.02 1.44
C GLU A 152 -0.37 24.00 1.42
N ASN A 153 -0.62 24.64 2.55
CA ASN A 153 -1.79 25.53 2.74
C ASN A 153 -3.14 24.86 2.46
N ALA A 154 -3.21 23.55 2.57
CA ALA A 154 -4.41 22.74 2.52
C ALA A 154 -4.87 22.36 3.94
N PRO A 155 -6.16 22.02 4.13
CA PRO A 155 -6.69 21.69 5.46
C PRO A 155 -6.08 20.39 6.02
N ASN A 156 -6.08 20.29 7.35
CA ASN A 156 -5.86 19.01 8.01
C ASN A 156 -7.18 18.23 8.02
N VAL A 157 -7.18 17.05 7.40
CA VAL A 157 -8.36 16.16 7.32
C VAL A 157 -8.43 15.18 8.50
N ASP A 158 -7.45 15.18 9.39
CA ASP A 158 -7.38 14.37 10.63
C ASP A 158 -7.80 12.91 10.47
N GLY A 159 -7.28 12.25 9.45
CA GLY A 159 -7.57 10.85 9.16
C GLY A 159 -6.88 10.40 7.89
N MET A 160 -7.08 9.13 7.55
CA MET A 160 -6.65 8.53 6.30
C MET A 160 -7.90 8.08 5.53
N TYR A 161 -8.05 8.53 4.31
CA TYR A 161 -9.26 8.32 3.51
C TYR A 161 -8.89 7.64 2.20
N VAL A 162 -9.64 6.62 1.82
CA VAL A 162 -9.50 5.95 0.53
C VAL A 162 -10.90 5.69 -0.04
N ASP A 163 -11.07 5.98 -1.32
CA ASP A 163 -12.29 5.60 -2.04
C ASP A 163 -12.32 4.08 -2.23
N GLU A 164 -13.50 3.50 -2.13
CA GLU A 164 -13.71 2.08 -2.41
C GLU A 164 -13.63 1.73 -3.89
N ALA A 165 -13.69 2.73 -4.76
CA ALA A 165 -13.53 2.59 -6.20
C ALA A 165 -12.05 2.50 -6.57
N GLN A 166 -11.69 1.60 -7.50
CA GLN A 166 -10.30 1.37 -7.93
C GLN A 166 -9.61 2.62 -8.50
N THR A 167 -10.37 3.56 -9.04
CA THR A 167 -9.87 4.83 -9.60
C THR A 167 -10.22 6.01 -8.72
N GLY A 168 -10.56 5.77 -7.47
CA GLY A 168 -10.92 6.81 -6.51
C GLY A 168 -9.71 7.53 -5.93
N MET A 169 -9.98 8.55 -5.14
CA MET A 169 -8.94 9.36 -4.51
C MET A 169 -8.69 8.96 -3.07
N SER A 170 -7.46 9.17 -2.61
CA SER A 170 -7.04 9.00 -1.23
C SER A 170 -6.51 10.31 -0.65
N PHE A 171 -6.71 10.49 0.67
CA PHE A 171 -6.32 11.69 1.39
C PHE A 171 -5.71 11.34 2.73
N ARG A 172 -4.61 11.97 3.10
CA ARG A 172 -4.06 11.97 4.45
C ARG A 172 -3.13 13.15 4.65
N ASN A 173 -2.92 13.57 5.88
CA ASN A 173 -1.89 14.56 6.16
C ASN A 173 -0.56 13.90 6.54
N TYR A 174 0.51 14.57 6.16
CA TYR A 174 1.84 14.35 6.68
C TYR A 174 2.40 15.70 7.13
N LYS A 175 2.52 15.89 8.42
CA LYS A 175 2.84 17.20 9.01
C LYS A 175 1.82 18.27 8.55
N ASN A 176 2.32 19.34 7.95
CA ASN A 176 1.50 20.43 7.39
C ASN A 176 1.07 20.22 5.92
N LEU A 177 1.40 19.08 5.33
CA LEU A 177 1.05 18.78 3.96
C LEU A 177 -0.20 17.90 3.89
N LEU A 178 -1.08 18.17 2.94
CA LEU A 178 -2.13 17.25 2.53
C LEU A 178 -1.62 16.43 1.34
N LEU A 179 -1.57 15.11 1.50
CA LEU A 179 -1.25 14.19 0.42
C LEU A 179 -2.55 13.76 -0.24
N VAL A 180 -2.63 13.96 -1.55
CA VAL A 180 -3.76 13.55 -2.39
C VAL A 180 -3.27 12.51 -3.38
N GLY A 181 -3.79 11.31 -3.30
CA GLY A 181 -3.50 10.20 -4.22
C GLY A 181 -4.66 9.92 -5.16
N GLY A 182 -4.38 9.38 -6.34
CA GLY A 182 -5.38 9.05 -7.36
C GLY A 182 -4.80 9.13 -8.77
N GLY A 183 -5.68 9.33 -9.77
CA GLY A 183 -5.29 9.35 -11.17
C GLY A 183 -4.77 8.00 -11.69
N ASP A 184 -5.15 6.95 -11.01
CA ASP A 184 -4.64 5.60 -11.12
C ASP A 184 -5.03 4.93 -12.43
N HIS A 185 -4.12 4.08 -12.94
CA HIS A 185 -4.42 3.28 -14.11
C HIS A 185 -3.52 2.04 -14.19
N ARG A 186 -3.98 1.02 -14.90
CA ARG A 186 -3.13 -0.13 -15.24
C ARG A 186 -1.93 0.34 -16.07
N THR A 187 -0.73 -0.06 -15.71
CA THR A 187 0.51 0.32 -16.41
C THR A 187 0.39 -0.03 -17.89
N GLY A 188 0.76 0.92 -18.76
CA GLY A 188 0.60 0.82 -20.21
C GLY A 188 -0.77 1.23 -20.75
N LYS A 189 -1.71 1.63 -19.88
CA LYS A 189 -2.99 2.26 -20.25
C LYS A 189 -2.93 3.75 -19.98
N GLN A 190 -3.89 4.50 -20.53
CA GLN A 190 -4.07 5.91 -20.21
C GLN A 190 -4.87 6.07 -18.92
N GLY A 191 -4.56 7.11 -18.16
CA GLY A 191 -5.26 7.51 -16.93
C GLY A 191 -5.10 9.00 -16.67
N GLY A 192 -5.73 9.49 -15.59
CA GLY A 192 -5.73 10.92 -15.22
C GLY A 192 -4.36 11.41 -14.75
N ALA A 193 -3.57 10.54 -14.14
CA ALA A 193 -2.24 10.84 -13.62
C ALA A 193 -2.25 12.10 -12.71
N TRP A 194 -1.16 12.85 -12.66
CA TRP A 194 -1.09 14.07 -11.85
C TRP A 194 -2.06 15.16 -12.30
N GLN A 195 -2.49 15.18 -13.57
CA GLN A 195 -3.39 16.23 -14.04
C GLN A 195 -4.75 16.16 -13.34
N GLU A 196 -5.29 14.96 -13.17
CA GLU A 196 -6.53 14.74 -12.45
C GLU A 196 -6.44 15.25 -11.00
N LEU A 197 -5.33 15.00 -10.31
CA LEU A 197 -5.09 15.48 -8.95
C LEU A 197 -4.94 17.01 -8.87
N ARG A 198 -4.27 17.61 -9.85
CA ARG A 198 -4.13 19.07 -9.95
C ARG A 198 -5.45 19.76 -10.23
N ASP A 199 -6.26 19.20 -11.12
CA ASP A 199 -7.60 19.71 -11.42
C ASP A 199 -8.52 19.61 -10.19
N PHE A 200 -8.42 18.52 -9.44
CA PHE A 200 -9.10 18.36 -8.16
C PHE A 200 -8.62 19.40 -7.14
N ALA A 201 -7.32 19.55 -6.95
CA ALA A 201 -6.74 20.51 -6.02
C ALA A 201 -7.13 21.95 -6.36
N GLN A 202 -7.08 22.34 -7.62
CA GLN A 202 -7.49 23.66 -8.07
C GLN A 202 -8.97 23.95 -7.78
N ARG A 203 -9.83 22.95 -7.93
CA ARG A 203 -11.27 23.08 -7.70
C ARG A 203 -11.63 23.17 -6.21
N HIS A 204 -11.00 22.36 -5.39
CA HIS A 204 -11.40 22.16 -3.99
C HIS A 204 -10.48 22.86 -2.98
N TYR A 205 -9.24 23.10 -3.34
CA TYR A 205 -8.21 23.72 -2.50
C TYR A 205 -7.47 24.85 -3.25
N PRO A 206 -8.18 25.87 -3.76
CA PRO A 206 -7.59 26.89 -4.66
C PRO A 206 -6.48 27.73 -4.02
N LYS A 207 -6.32 27.67 -2.70
CA LYS A 207 -5.24 28.35 -1.95
C LYS A 207 -4.04 27.45 -1.67
N ALA A 208 -4.16 26.16 -1.96
CA ALA A 208 -3.09 25.22 -1.75
C ALA A 208 -2.05 25.32 -2.86
N ALA A 209 -0.79 25.03 -2.53
CA ALA A 209 0.31 24.95 -3.49
C ALA A 209 0.91 23.57 -3.50
N GLU A 210 1.16 23.03 -4.69
CA GLU A 210 1.86 21.76 -4.87
C GLU A 210 3.34 21.96 -4.54
N THR A 211 3.86 21.22 -3.55
CA THR A 211 5.27 21.27 -3.15
C THR A 211 6.08 20.12 -3.73
N SER A 212 5.44 18.98 -3.96
CA SER A 212 6.07 17.80 -4.54
C SER A 212 5.02 16.85 -5.11
N HIS A 213 5.48 15.98 -6.00
CA HIS A 213 4.65 14.90 -6.54
C HIS A 213 5.52 13.68 -6.86
N TRP A 214 4.90 12.53 -6.86
CA TRP A 214 5.55 11.27 -7.25
C TRP A 214 4.52 10.29 -7.78
N ALA A 215 5.01 9.23 -8.40
CA ALA A 215 4.20 8.10 -8.80
C ALA A 215 4.82 6.80 -8.28
N THR A 216 3.98 5.86 -7.94
CA THR A 216 4.36 4.50 -7.56
C THR A 216 3.85 3.51 -8.60
N GLN A 217 4.40 2.31 -8.57
CA GLN A 217 3.92 1.22 -9.39
C GLN A 217 3.66 0.03 -8.49
N ASP A 218 2.39 -0.29 -8.34
CA ASP A 218 1.93 -1.37 -7.48
C ASP A 218 1.93 -2.69 -8.25
N CYS A 219 2.22 -3.78 -7.56
CA CYS A 219 2.17 -5.12 -8.12
C CYS A 219 0.90 -5.81 -7.62
N MET A 220 -0.19 -5.64 -8.34
CA MET A 220 -1.51 -6.13 -7.96
C MET A 220 -1.68 -7.62 -8.27
N SER A 221 -2.15 -8.39 -7.29
CA SER A 221 -2.62 -9.76 -7.55
C SER A 221 -4.02 -9.75 -8.16
N LEU A 222 -4.37 -10.80 -8.91
CA LEU A 222 -5.69 -10.90 -9.55
C LEU A 222 -6.84 -11.11 -8.57
N ASP A 223 -6.57 -11.68 -7.41
CA ASP A 223 -7.54 -11.99 -6.36
C ASP A 223 -7.50 -11.00 -5.17
N GLY A 224 -6.64 -9.97 -5.27
CA GLY A 224 -6.48 -8.95 -4.22
C GLY A 224 -5.75 -9.45 -2.97
N VAL A 225 -5.17 -10.67 -2.98
CA VAL A 225 -4.42 -11.25 -1.86
C VAL A 225 -2.94 -11.36 -2.24
N PRO A 226 -2.01 -10.86 -1.40
CA PRO A 226 -0.58 -10.97 -1.68
C PRO A 226 -0.11 -12.42 -1.63
N TYR A 227 0.88 -12.74 -2.46
CA TYR A 227 1.56 -14.04 -2.45
C TYR A 227 2.76 -13.97 -1.53
N ILE A 228 2.64 -14.53 -0.33
CA ILE A 228 3.70 -14.60 0.68
C ILE A 228 3.83 -16.06 1.14
N GLY A 229 4.99 -16.67 0.88
CA GLY A 229 5.20 -18.08 1.26
C GLY A 229 6.18 -18.80 0.34
N PRO A 230 6.17 -20.14 0.34
CA PRO A 230 6.99 -20.94 -0.57
C PRO A 230 6.74 -20.58 -2.04
N TYR A 231 7.82 -20.46 -2.80
CA TYR A 231 7.73 -20.07 -4.21
C TYR A 231 6.96 -21.11 -5.06
N SER A 232 7.18 -22.38 -4.77
CA SER A 232 6.41 -23.49 -5.34
C SER A 232 6.48 -24.73 -4.44
N ALA A 233 5.64 -25.71 -4.69
CA ALA A 233 5.65 -26.98 -3.97
C ALA A 233 6.96 -27.80 -4.14
N SER A 234 7.71 -27.52 -5.20
CA SER A 234 8.99 -28.20 -5.51
C SER A 234 10.24 -27.42 -5.05
N THR A 235 10.07 -26.28 -4.37
CA THR A 235 11.18 -25.41 -3.95
C THR A 235 11.09 -25.13 -2.46
N SER A 236 11.62 -26.04 -1.62
CA SER A 236 11.51 -26.00 -0.15
C SER A 236 12.17 -24.76 0.48
N ASP A 237 13.25 -24.26 -0.12
CA ASP A 237 14.08 -23.20 0.45
C ASP A 237 14.03 -21.89 -0.32
N LEU A 238 13.12 -21.80 -1.30
CA LEU A 238 12.83 -20.60 -2.07
C LEU A 238 11.45 -20.05 -1.70
N TYR A 239 11.40 -18.80 -1.30
CA TYR A 239 10.21 -18.09 -0.90
C TYR A 239 9.96 -16.87 -1.80
N VAL A 240 8.73 -16.39 -1.80
CA VAL A 240 8.33 -15.17 -2.51
C VAL A 240 7.52 -14.26 -1.61
N ALA A 241 7.65 -12.95 -1.80
CA ALA A 241 6.77 -11.92 -1.26
C ALA A 241 6.46 -10.92 -2.38
N THR A 242 5.20 -10.89 -2.85
CA THR A 242 4.75 -10.08 -3.98
C THR A 242 3.24 -9.92 -4.01
N GLY A 243 2.73 -9.00 -4.82
CA GLY A 243 1.28 -8.81 -5.02
C GLY A 243 0.66 -7.83 -4.03
N PHE A 244 1.41 -6.78 -3.65
CA PHE A 244 0.98 -5.71 -2.74
C PHE A 244 1.55 -4.36 -3.16
#